data_4cd4f93aae54c3476106ad49410b95be
#
_entry.id   4cd4f93aae54c3476106ad49410b95be
#
_cell.length_a   1.000
_cell.length_b   1.000
_cell.length_c   1.000
_cell.angle_alpha   90.00
_cell.angle_beta   90.00
_cell.angle_gamma   90.00
#
_symmetry.space_group_name_H-M   'P 1'
#
loop_
_entity.id
_entity.type
_entity.pdbx_description
1 polymer ?
#
loop_
_entity_poly.entity_id
_entity_poly.type
_entity_poly.pdbx_seq_one_letter_code
_entity_poly.pdbx_strand_id
1 'polypeptide(L)'
;MPFENNYVNLVSQRSEAHTRLIRDYDGTNLNPDFDYIVIGSGIGGGTVADDLADRNPGKRILVVDAGSFVYPTHVYNISRIPNDKLATHFGVNNFQQAETGTHFIGGKPQLVFGGRSVFWSGLIPQPQDWELEFFPAAVRAALNNEYLKLAGQRMNESVTLGSKARELVAHFRNSPLANDFDIHETPRALHQPYLLPDGAPANKLFTEPTGVFNTAELLINQTGLTPGRDVNGSGLFIRLNSFVEAVNSVPHDWYEVQTTNTVTGEQKSFYAPKVVIAAGSTESPKLVNRSSVYHTLPADIRSLVGFGLTDHPVSTESQAYVTSAGTPRIDIAPDDHAKIVFYSKGKLDAAGHVRYPFNIEMNVNHEYWHLRNNDPSAGLVDHDPDRTRVDIKFSFANCLDDQNGIHSHANDGYTPFVSFKRFAWLDDLLRSRFPAVAGWQKNAGEFLTVLNDTRDRIFAEFNDVEFLTARYGELGNDQKPFGWGTVHHACGTLRMPWKATRGAPFNTRSVVDEDLKVHGTAGLYVCDMSVLPVSTAANPVRALAGLALRLSKHLG
;
A
#
# COMPACT_ATOMS: atom_id res chain seq x y z
N MET A 1 8.77 -28.10 -4.00
CA MET A 1 7.82 -26.99 -3.81
C MET A 1 8.57 -25.69 -3.93
N PRO A 2 8.02 -24.64 -4.57
CA PRO A 2 8.72 -23.37 -4.72
C PRO A 2 8.94 -22.59 -3.41
N PHE A 3 8.50 -23.15 -2.28
CA PHE A 3 8.51 -22.50 -0.98
C PHE A 3 9.21 -23.37 0.06
N GLU A 4 10.52 -23.31 0.11
CA GLU A 4 11.27 -23.74 1.28
C GLU A 4 11.25 -22.60 2.30
N ASN A 5 10.23 -22.58 3.11
CA ASN A 5 10.06 -21.49 4.05
C ASN A 5 9.60 -22.10 5.37
N ASN A 6 10.42 -21.93 6.39
CA ASN A 6 10.13 -22.41 7.74
C ASN A 6 8.81 -21.88 8.30
N TYR A 7 8.37 -20.73 7.80
CA TYR A 7 7.11 -20.14 8.18
C TYR A 7 5.91 -20.99 7.75
N VAL A 8 5.91 -21.50 6.52
CA VAL A 8 4.85 -22.41 6.06
C VAL A 8 4.77 -23.64 6.95
N ASN A 9 5.92 -24.17 7.38
CA ASN A 9 5.97 -25.32 8.27
C ASN A 9 5.46 -25.02 9.69
N LEU A 10 5.68 -23.80 10.18
CA LEU A 10 5.23 -23.40 11.53
C LEU A 10 3.72 -23.17 11.62
N VAL A 11 3.10 -22.73 10.53
CA VAL A 11 1.68 -22.32 10.52
C VAL A 11 0.83 -23.17 9.59
N SER A 12 1.36 -24.29 9.15
CA SER A 12 0.72 -25.18 8.18
C SER A 12 -0.48 -25.93 8.73
N GLN A 13 -0.61 -26.06 10.04
CA GLN A 13 -1.72 -26.76 10.64
C GLN A 13 -2.92 -25.84 10.79
N ARG A 14 -4.09 -26.32 10.35
CA ARG A 14 -5.35 -25.65 10.62
C ARG A 14 -5.55 -25.55 12.12
N SER A 15 -5.51 -24.34 12.64
CA SER A 15 -5.87 -24.09 14.03
C SER A 15 -7.39 -24.23 14.20
N GLU A 16 -7.85 -24.51 15.40
CA GLU A 16 -9.27 -24.49 15.72
C GLU A 16 -9.89 -23.11 15.46
N ALA A 17 -9.13 -22.04 15.73
CA ALA A 17 -9.52 -20.68 15.42
C ALA A 17 -9.71 -20.47 13.91
N HIS A 18 -8.79 -21.00 13.07
CA HIS A 18 -8.95 -20.96 11.62
C HIS A 18 -10.26 -21.61 11.20
N THR A 19 -10.52 -22.82 11.67
CA THR A 19 -11.72 -23.59 11.29
C THR A 19 -13.03 -22.90 11.74
N ARG A 20 -13.00 -22.19 12.85
CA ARG A 20 -14.19 -21.50 13.40
C ARG A 20 -14.39 -20.12 12.83
N LEU A 21 -13.30 -19.38 12.54
CA LEU A 21 -13.37 -17.98 12.12
C LEU A 21 -13.39 -17.79 10.61
N ILE A 22 -12.89 -18.77 9.86
CA ILE A 22 -12.83 -18.71 8.41
C ILE A 22 -13.68 -19.82 7.81
N ARG A 23 -14.56 -19.44 6.91
CA ARG A 23 -15.26 -20.39 6.05
C ARG A 23 -14.30 -20.86 4.95
N ASP A 24 -13.41 -21.77 5.34
CA ASP A 24 -12.43 -22.32 4.42
C ASP A 24 -13.10 -23.29 3.44
N TYR A 25 -12.82 -23.08 2.18
CA TYR A 25 -13.27 -23.96 1.12
C TYR A 25 -12.29 -25.12 0.95
N ASP A 26 -12.64 -26.28 1.48
CA ASP A 26 -11.80 -27.50 1.38
C ASP A 26 -11.99 -28.25 0.06
N GLY A 27 -12.99 -27.88 -0.73
CA GLY A 27 -13.26 -28.47 -2.04
C GLY A 27 -13.93 -29.84 -2.00
N THR A 28 -14.30 -30.35 -0.83
CA THR A 28 -14.84 -31.71 -0.74
C THR A 28 -16.33 -31.81 -1.04
N ASN A 29 -17.09 -30.73 -0.81
CA ASN A 29 -18.55 -30.75 -0.86
C ASN A 29 -19.20 -29.69 -1.75
N LEU A 30 -18.42 -28.89 -2.48
CA LEU A 30 -18.96 -27.78 -3.29
C LEU A 30 -18.44 -27.89 -4.73
N ASN A 31 -19.28 -27.47 -5.67
CA ASN A 31 -18.89 -27.24 -7.05
C ASN A 31 -17.68 -26.27 -7.09
N PRO A 32 -16.60 -26.56 -7.82
CA PRO A 32 -15.46 -25.67 -8.00
C PRO A 32 -15.78 -24.37 -8.76
N ASP A 33 -17.00 -24.20 -9.23
CA ASP A 33 -17.43 -23.02 -9.97
C ASP A 33 -17.87 -21.90 -9.03
N PHE A 34 -17.39 -20.70 -9.30
CA PHE A 34 -17.72 -19.49 -8.56
C PHE A 34 -18.21 -18.39 -9.54
N ASP A 35 -18.90 -17.39 -9.03
CA ASP A 35 -19.21 -16.19 -9.82
C ASP A 35 -17.98 -15.28 -9.93
N TYR A 36 -17.18 -15.23 -8.86
CA TYR A 36 -15.96 -14.44 -8.77
C TYR A 36 -14.87 -15.22 -8.06
N ILE A 37 -13.63 -15.11 -8.56
CA ILE A 37 -12.42 -15.53 -7.82
C ILE A 37 -11.53 -14.31 -7.65
N VAL A 38 -11.10 -14.06 -6.41
CA VAL A 38 -10.15 -13.00 -6.06
C VAL A 38 -8.86 -13.66 -5.58
N ILE A 39 -7.74 -13.34 -6.22
CA ILE A 39 -6.43 -13.92 -5.95
C ILE A 39 -5.62 -12.94 -5.12
N GLY A 40 -5.46 -13.23 -3.83
CA GLY A 40 -4.81 -12.39 -2.84
C GLY A 40 -5.80 -11.66 -1.93
N SER A 41 -5.54 -11.67 -0.64
CA SER A 41 -6.38 -11.12 0.43
C SER A 41 -5.89 -9.76 0.98
N GLY A 42 -4.88 -9.15 0.34
CA GLY A 42 -4.37 -7.83 0.73
C GLY A 42 -5.39 -6.71 0.50
N ILE A 43 -4.98 -5.46 0.68
CA ILE A 43 -5.89 -4.27 0.61
C ILE A 43 -6.76 -4.29 -0.66
N GLY A 44 -6.17 -4.49 -1.85
CA GLY A 44 -6.93 -4.49 -3.09
C GLY A 44 -7.94 -5.63 -3.14
N GLY A 45 -7.46 -6.88 -3.05
CA GLY A 45 -8.31 -8.08 -3.15
C GLY A 45 -9.30 -8.20 -2.00
N GLY A 46 -8.87 -7.96 -0.76
CA GLY A 46 -9.75 -8.01 0.41
C GLY A 46 -10.88 -6.98 0.34
N THR A 47 -10.59 -5.76 -0.10
CA THR A 47 -11.62 -4.70 -0.28
C THR A 47 -12.59 -5.06 -1.41
N VAL A 48 -12.09 -5.58 -2.55
CA VAL A 48 -12.97 -6.04 -3.64
C VAL A 48 -13.88 -7.16 -3.16
N ALA A 49 -13.33 -8.17 -2.50
CA ALA A 49 -14.08 -9.35 -2.08
C ALA A 49 -15.17 -9.02 -1.04
N ASP A 50 -14.83 -8.17 -0.07
CA ASP A 50 -15.78 -7.71 0.95
C ASP A 50 -16.94 -6.91 0.33
N ASP A 51 -16.63 -5.90 -0.48
CA ASP A 51 -17.64 -5.04 -1.09
C ASP A 51 -18.48 -5.79 -2.14
N LEU A 52 -17.91 -6.74 -2.89
CA LEU A 52 -18.65 -7.64 -3.78
C LEU A 52 -19.64 -8.52 -3.01
N ALA A 53 -19.22 -9.06 -1.87
CA ALA A 53 -20.08 -9.90 -1.06
C ALA A 53 -21.25 -9.11 -0.45
N ASP A 54 -20.98 -7.87 -0.06
CA ASP A 54 -22.03 -6.97 0.44
C ASP A 54 -23.06 -6.59 -0.64
N ARG A 55 -22.56 -6.30 -1.87
CA ARG A 55 -23.44 -5.92 -3.01
C ARG A 55 -24.18 -7.10 -3.62
N ASN A 56 -23.62 -8.29 -3.55
CA ASN A 56 -24.09 -9.46 -4.26
C ASN A 56 -24.30 -10.66 -3.34
N PRO A 57 -25.22 -10.60 -2.37
CA PRO A 57 -25.39 -11.63 -1.34
C PRO A 57 -25.78 -13.02 -1.89
N GLY A 58 -26.28 -13.08 -3.12
CA GLY A 58 -26.63 -14.35 -3.80
C GLY A 58 -25.49 -14.97 -4.60
N LYS A 59 -24.32 -14.33 -4.65
CA LYS A 59 -23.18 -14.79 -5.45
C LYS A 59 -22.18 -15.60 -4.64
N ARG A 60 -21.46 -16.49 -5.33
CA ARG A 60 -20.36 -17.28 -4.76
C ARG A 60 -19.04 -16.60 -5.10
N ILE A 61 -18.33 -16.18 -4.07
CA ILE A 61 -17.06 -15.47 -4.20
C ILE A 61 -15.98 -16.29 -3.50
N LEU A 62 -14.90 -16.62 -4.20
CA LEU A 62 -13.74 -17.29 -3.62
C LEU A 62 -12.55 -16.34 -3.52
N VAL A 63 -12.01 -16.17 -2.32
CA VAL A 63 -10.69 -15.57 -2.12
C VAL A 63 -9.66 -16.69 -2.00
N VAL A 64 -8.63 -16.67 -2.87
CA VAL A 64 -7.51 -17.60 -2.83
C VAL A 64 -6.26 -16.86 -2.39
N ASP A 65 -5.59 -17.34 -1.34
CA ASP A 65 -4.35 -16.74 -0.85
C ASP A 65 -3.27 -17.79 -0.61
N ALA A 66 -2.05 -17.50 -1.02
CA ALA A 66 -0.89 -18.35 -0.80
C ALA A 66 -0.45 -18.37 0.67
N GLY A 67 -0.83 -17.35 1.43
CA GLY A 67 -0.49 -17.19 2.83
C GLY A 67 -1.30 -18.07 3.77
N SER A 68 -0.74 -18.24 4.97
CA SER A 68 -1.38 -18.96 6.07
C SER A 68 -2.13 -17.98 6.98
N PHE A 69 -3.03 -18.54 7.80
CA PHE A 69 -3.70 -17.80 8.87
C PHE A 69 -2.77 -17.64 10.07
N VAL A 70 -1.97 -16.58 10.05
CA VAL A 70 -0.98 -16.31 11.11
C VAL A 70 -1.55 -15.35 12.14
N TYR A 71 -2.16 -14.30 11.66
CA TYR A 71 -2.76 -13.27 12.50
C TYR A 71 -4.23 -13.09 12.13
N PRO A 72 -5.14 -13.13 13.11
CA PRO A 72 -6.55 -12.82 12.89
C PRO A 72 -6.78 -11.32 12.71
N THR A 73 -5.78 -10.50 13.03
CA THR A 73 -5.83 -9.05 13.08
C THR A 73 -4.47 -8.44 12.78
N HIS A 74 -4.40 -7.12 12.74
CA HIS A 74 -3.15 -6.39 12.61
C HIS A 74 -2.20 -6.67 13.79
N VAL A 75 -0.91 -6.76 13.51
CA VAL A 75 0.10 -7.09 14.54
C VAL A 75 0.11 -6.11 15.72
N TYR A 76 -0.18 -4.84 15.50
CA TYR A 76 -0.29 -3.84 16.57
C TYR A 76 -1.57 -3.97 17.42
N ASN A 77 -2.55 -4.74 16.97
CA ASN A 77 -3.75 -5.03 17.75
C ASN A 77 -3.53 -6.20 18.72
N ILE A 78 -2.45 -6.95 18.54
CA ILE A 78 -2.07 -8.07 19.39
C ILE A 78 -1.17 -7.53 20.48
N SER A 79 -1.67 -7.43 21.69
CA SER A 79 -0.88 -6.99 22.83
C SER A 79 0.29 -7.94 23.12
N ARG A 80 1.48 -7.39 23.37
CA ARG A 80 2.65 -8.10 23.88
C ARG A 80 3.41 -9.01 22.90
N ILE A 81 3.38 -8.75 21.59
CA ILE A 81 4.38 -9.35 20.72
C ILE A 81 5.63 -8.47 20.75
N PRO A 82 6.77 -8.96 21.23
CA PRO A 82 8.02 -8.19 21.23
C PRO A 82 8.43 -7.80 19.80
N ASN A 83 8.99 -6.60 19.63
CA ASN A 83 9.38 -6.09 18.30
C ASN A 83 10.38 -6.98 17.57
N ASP A 84 11.30 -7.62 18.31
CA ASP A 84 12.26 -8.57 17.75
C ASP A 84 11.55 -9.81 17.17
N LYS A 85 10.45 -10.24 17.75
CA LYS A 85 9.62 -11.33 17.24
C LYS A 85 8.84 -10.92 15.99
N LEU A 86 8.30 -9.70 15.96
CA LEU A 86 7.67 -9.15 14.76
C LEU A 86 8.67 -9.11 13.59
N ALA A 87 9.88 -8.60 13.82
CA ALA A 87 10.93 -8.58 12.81
C ALA A 87 11.26 -9.98 12.28
N THR A 88 11.29 -10.99 13.14
CA THR A 88 11.48 -12.39 12.75
C THR A 88 10.35 -12.86 11.83
N HIS A 89 9.08 -12.59 12.16
CA HIS A 89 7.95 -12.96 11.31
C HIS A 89 7.97 -12.27 9.95
N PHE A 90 8.37 -11.00 9.90
CA PHE A 90 8.61 -10.32 8.62
C PHE A 90 9.70 -11.01 7.80
N GLY A 91 10.78 -11.41 8.44
CA GLY A 91 11.91 -12.06 7.78
C GLY A 91 11.55 -13.40 7.15
N VAL A 92 10.84 -14.26 7.88
CA VAL A 92 10.51 -15.61 7.41
C VAL A 92 9.44 -15.66 6.32
N ASN A 93 8.74 -14.56 6.11
CA ASN A 93 7.63 -14.49 5.17
C ASN A 93 8.00 -13.87 3.82
N ASN A 94 9.28 -13.60 3.61
CA ASN A 94 9.77 -12.98 2.39
C ASN A 94 10.54 -13.95 1.53
N PHE A 95 10.24 -13.95 0.22
CA PHE A 95 11.06 -14.66 -0.74
C PHE A 95 12.43 -14.00 -0.90
N GLN A 96 13.41 -14.84 -1.22
CA GLN A 96 14.70 -14.35 -1.61
C GLN A 96 14.57 -13.55 -2.90
N GLN A 97 15.19 -12.41 -2.94
CA GLN A 97 15.18 -11.50 -4.07
C GLN A 97 16.51 -11.61 -4.81
N ALA A 98 16.47 -11.91 -6.10
CA ALA A 98 17.63 -11.78 -6.94
C ALA A 98 17.67 -10.36 -7.52
N GLU A 99 18.72 -9.61 -7.20
CA GLU A 99 18.90 -8.23 -7.67
C GLU A 99 20.08 -8.15 -8.63
N THR A 100 19.88 -7.45 -9.74
CA THR A 100 20.98 -7.05 -10.62
C THR A 100 21.45 -5.65 -10.24
N GLY A 101 22.31 -5.56 -9.26
CA GLY A 101 23.11 -4.36 -9.01
C GLY A 101 22.41 -3.17 -8.33
N THR A 102 21.20 -3.34 -7.78
CA THR A 102 20.48 -2.28 -7.08
C THR A 102 19.76 -2.78 -5.84
N HIS A 103 19.73 -1.96 -4.81
CA HIS A 103 19.04 -2.25 -3.57
C HIS A 103 17.57 -1.81 -3.63
N PHE A 104 16.68 -2.69 -4.08
CA PHE A 104 15.24 -2.50 -4.02
C PHE A 104 14.67 -3.41 -2.93
N ILE A 105 14.47 -2.85 -1.74
CA ILE A 105 14.05 -3.60 -0.54
C ILE A 105 12.57 -4.00 -0.61
N GLY A 106 11.73 -3.19 -1.26
CA GLY A 106 10.27 -3.32 -1.28
C GLY A 106 9.70 -4.44 -2.12
N GLY A 107 10.54 -5.20 -2.84
CA GLY A 107 10.09 -6.25 -3.77
C GLY A 107 9.68 -7.58 -3.11
N LYS A 108 9.81 -7.72 -1.80
CA LYS A 108 9.52 -8.97 -1.10
C LYS A 108 8.02 -9.13 -0.86
N PRO A 109 7.38 -10.21 -1.34
CA PRO A 109 5.97 -10.47 -1.06
C PRO A 109 5.74 -10.85 0.40
N GLN A 110 4.52 -10.58 0.90
CA GLN A 110 4.05 -10.98 2.21
C GLN A 110 3.00 -12.08 2.04
N LEU A 111 3.37 -13.32 2.29
CA LEU A 111 2.49 -14.47 2.15
C LEU A 111 1.79 -14.78 3.48
N VAL A 112 0.83 -13.96 3.81
CA VAL A 112 0.02 -14.08 5.01
C VAL A 112 -1.40 -13.64 4.69
N PHE A 113 -2.39 -14.26 5.30
CA PHE A 113 -3.78 -13.84 5.19
C PHE A 113 -3.93 -12.36 5.59
N GLY A 114 -4.53 -11.56 4.72
CA GLY A 114 -4.57 -10.10 4.82
C GLY A 114 -3.38 -9.38 4.19
N GLY A 115 -2.36 -10.11 3.73
CA GLY A 115 -1.18 -9.54 3.08
C GLY A 115 -0.49 -8.48 3.94
N ARG A 116 0.03 -7.43 3.32
CA ARG A 116 0.71 -6.34 4.04
C ARG A 116 -0.20 -5.54 4.96
N SER A 117 -1.51 -5.65 4.83
CA SER A 117 -2.44 -4.91 5.69
C SER A 117 -2.36 -5.31 7.16
N VAL A 118 -1.83 -6.50 7.48
CA VAL A 118 -1.64 -6.91 8.87
C VAL A 118 -0.36 -6.36 9.51
N PHE A 119 0.49 -5.68 8.73
CA PHE A 119 1.79 -5.15 9.17
C PHE A 119 2.00 -3.66 8.89
N TRP A 120 1.11 -2.97 8.23
CA TRP A 120 1.31 -1.59 7.79
C TRP A 120 1.09 -0.56 8.90
N SER A 121 1.51 0.67 8.69
CA SER A 121 1.32 1.76 9.68
C SER A 121 -0.11 2.32 9.74
N GLY A 122 -0.99 1.91 8.85
CA GLY A 122 -2.36 2.42 8.77
C GLY A 122 -2.49 3.85 8.24
N LEU A 123 -1.44 4.42 7.66
CA LEU A 123 -1.49 5.78 7.14
C LEU A 123 -2.23 5.84 5.80
N ILE A 124 -3.25 6.69 5.71
CA ILE A 124 -4.09 6.85 4.53
C ILE A 124 -4.20 8.32 4.08
N PRO A 125 -3.08 9.05 3.93
CA PRO A 125 -3.13 10.40 3.43
C PRO A 125 -3.82 10.44 2.07
N GLN A 126 -4.57 11.50 1.82
CA GLN A 126 -5.29 11.64 0.55
C GLN A 126 -4.34 12.17 -0.52
N PRO A 127 -4.19 11.48 -1.67
CA PRO A 127 -3.45 12.02 -2.80
C PRO A 127 -4.09 13.32 -3.28
N GLN A 128 -3.26 14.29 -3.60
CA GLN A 128 -3.70 15.59 -4.04
C GLN A 128 -3.99 15.59 -5.55
N ASP A 129 -4.73 16.58 -6.02
CA ASP A 129 -5.18 16.63 -7.40
C ASP A 129 -4.03 16.68 -8.42
N TRP A 130 -2.90 17.31 -8.08
CA TRP A 130 -1.71 17.35 -8.92
C TRP A 130 -1.03 15.97 -9.05
N GLU A 131 -1.18 15.08 -8.06
CA GLU A 131 -0.71 13.70 -8.09
C GLU A 131 -1.65 12.82 -8.95
N LEU A 132 -2.95 13.04 -8.82
CA LEU A 132 -3.98 12.33 -9.58
C LEU A 132 -4.05 12.72 -11.05
N GLU A 133 -3.35 13.76 -11.47
CA GLU A 133 -3.24 14.18 -12.88
C GLU A 133 -2.66 13.07 -13.79
N PHE A 134 -1.94 12.13 -13.21
CA PHE A 134 -1.36 10.97 -13.93
C PHE A 134 -2.35 9.84 -14.16
N PHE A 135 -3.49 9.84 -13.47
CA PHE A 135 -4.57 8.89 -13.69
C PHE A 135 -5.44 9.30 -14.90
N PRO A 136 -6.03 8.34 -15.62
CA PRO A 136 -7.03 8.64 -16.66
C PRO A 136 -8.12 9.58 -16.11
N ALA A 137 -8.60 10.47 -16.96
CA ALA A 137 -9.53 11.53 -16.52
C ALA A 137 -10.79 11.00 -15.82
N ALA A 138 -11.37 9.91 -16.34
CA ALA A 138 -12.54 9.28 -15.74
C ALA A 138 -12.23 8.66 -14.38
N VAL A 139 -11.06 8.00 -14.25
CA VAL A 139 -10.60 7.42 -12.97
C VAL A 139 -10.31 8.52 -11.95
N ARG A 140 -9.59 9.58 -12.35
CA ARG A 140 -9.33 10.74 -11.49
C ARG A 140 -10.63 11.37 -10.98
N ALA A 141 -11.58 11.61 -11.89
CA ALA A 141 -12.87 12.19 -11.52
C ALA A 141 -13.63 11.28 -10.54
N ALA A 142 -13.66 9.98 -10.78
CA ALA A 142 -14.30 9.01 -9.90
C ALA A 142 -13.65 8.99 -8.51
N LEU A 143 -12.31 8.93 -8.46
CA LEU A 143 -11.57 8.97 -7.20
C LEU A 143 -11.87 10.24 -6.40
N ASN A 144 -11.77 11.41 -7.02
CA ASN A 144 -11.99 12.69 -6.34
C ASN A 144 -13.44 12.87 -5.87
N ASN A 145 -14.41 12.50 -6.70
CA ASN A 145 -15.82 12.77 -6.40
C ASN A 145 -16.44 11.78 -5.41
N GLU A 146 -15.95 10.54 -5.37
CA GLU A 146 -16.62 9.47 -4.59
C GLU A 146 -15.61 8.59 -3.85
N TYR A 147 -14.69 7.91 -4.56
CA TYR A 147 -14.03 6.73 -4.04
C TYR A 147 -12.92 6.99 -3.02
N LEU A 148 -12.23 8.14 -3.04
CA LEU A 148 -11.26 8.47 -1.98
C LEU A 148 -11.97 8.69 -0.64
N LYS A 149 -13.15 9.30 -0.65
CA LYS A 149 -13.97 9.46 0.55
C LYS A 149 -14.49 8.11 1.05
N LEU A 150 -15.06 7.29 0.16
CA LEU A 150 -15.54 5.97 0.50
C LEU A 150 -14.44 5.07 1.04
N ALA A 151 -13.24 5.12 0.47
CA ALA A 151 -12.08 4.39 0.96
C ALA A 151 -11.72 4.80 2.39
N GLY A 152 -11.68 6.10 2.68
CA GLY A 152 -11.48 6.60 4.04
C GLY A 152 -12.55 6.07 5.01
N GLN A 153 -13.81 6.12 4.62
CA GLN A 153 -14.94 5.61 5.43
C GLN A 153 -14.83 4.10 5.68
N ARG A 154 -14.52 3.31 4.64
CA ARG A 154 -14.36 1.84 4.76
C ARG A 154 -13.19 1.45 5.65
N MET A 155 -12.13 2.22 5.62
CA MET A 155 -10.98 2.02 6.49
C MET A 155 -11.11 2.74 7.84
N ASN A 156 -12.28 3.28 8.13
CA ASN A 156 -12.58 4.03 9.34
C ASN A 156 -11.53 5.10 9.63
N GLU A 157 -11.42 6.06 8.72
CA GLU A 157 -10.49 7.18 8.83
C GLU A 157 -10.61 7.91 10.15
N SER A 158 -9.50 8.02 10.87
CA SER A 158 -9.35 8.86 12.04
C SER A 158 -8.21 9.85 11.82
N VAL A 159 -8.44 11.09 12.16
CA VAL A 159 -7.44 12.16 12.05
C VAL A 159 -6.86 12.57 13.41
N THR A 160 -7.40 12.06 14.51
CA THR A 160 -6.94 12.41 15.86
C THR A 160 -5.80 11.49 16.29
N LEU A 161 -4.58 11.91 16.06
CA LEU A 161 -3.38 11.15 16.38
C LEU A 161 -2.45 11.94 17.30
N GLY A 162 -2.75 11.88 18.60
CA GLY A 162 -1.94 12.48 19.65
C GLY A 162 -2.54 13.74 20.25
N SER A 163 -2.02 14.08 21.42
CA SER A 163 -2.51 15.19 22.23
C SER A 163 -2.34 16.54 21.56
N LYS A 164 -1.25 16.71 20.82
CA LYS A 164 -0.79 18.00 20.27
C LYS A 164 -1.12 18.24 18.80
N ALA A 165 -1.65 17.25 18.10
CA ALA A 165 -1.81 17.33 16.63
C ALA A 165 -2.65 18.53 16.18
N ARG A 166 -3.78 18.80 16.84
CA ARG A 166 -4.67 19.92 16.48
C ARG A 166 -4.01 21.29 16.68
N GLU A 167 -3.28 21.46 17.78
CA GLU A 167 -2.59 22.71 18.06
C GLU A 167 -1.48 22.98 17.05
N LEU A 168 -0.67 21.95 16.74
CA LEU A 168 0.36 22.03 15.70
C LEU A 168 -0.24 22.38 14.33
N VAL A 169 -1.32 21.71 13.93
CA VAL A 169 -2.02 22.03 12.68
C VAL A 169 -2.51 23.47 12.68
N ALA A 170 -3.13 23.93 13.76
CA ALA A 170 -3.60 25.32 13.87
C ALA A 170 -2.44 26.33 13.78
N HIS A 171 -1.33 26.04 14.45
CA HIS A 171 -0.14 26.88 14.40
C HIS A 171 0.43 26.97 12.97
N PHE A 172 0.72 25.83 12.35
CA PHE A 172 1.33 25.78 11.01
C PHE A 172 0.42 26.33 9.92
N ARG A 173 -0.90 26.24 10.07
CA ARG A 173 -1.86 26.89 9.15
C ARG A 173 -1.80 28.42 9.20
N ASN A 174 -1.31 28.99 10.29
CA ASN A 174 -1.09 30.42 10.44
C ASN A 174 0.35 30.85 10.10
N SER A 175 1.23 29.90 9.80
CA SER A 175 2.62 30.16 9.41
C SER A 175 2.75 30.40 7.89
N PRO A 176 3.88 30.97 7.43
CA PRO A 176 4.15 31.13 6.00
C PRO A 176 4.16 29.82 5.19
N LEU A 177 4.30 28.65 5.85
CA LEU A 177 4.24 27.33 5.21
C LEU A 177 2.85 27.05 4.62
N ALA A 178 1.79 27.60 5.20
CA ALA A 178 0.44 27.46 4.69
C ALA A 178 0.22 28.08 3.30
N ASN A 179 1.13 28.91 2.83
CA ASN A 179 1.07 29.39 1.46
C ASN A 179 1.32 28.26 0.45
N ASP A 180 2.20 27.33 0.78
CA ASP A 180 2.69 26.28 -0.13
C ASP A 180 2.09 24.90 0.18
N PHE A 181 1.61 24.71 1.41
CA PHE A 181 1.12 23.42 1.90
C PHE A 181 -0.27 23.54 2.53
N ASP A 182 -1.09 22.49 2.34
CA ASP A 182 -2.27 22.25 3.15
C ASP A 182 -1.90 21.33 4.30
N ILE A 183 -2.13 21.80 5.54
CA ILE A 183 -1.60 21.15 6.74
C ILE A 183 -2.74 20.51 7.49
N HIS A 184 -2.59 19.21 7.77
CA HIS A 184 -3.62 18.40 8.37
C HIS A 184 -3.06 17.44 9.42
N GLU A 185 -3.91 17.01 10.35
CA GLU A 185 -3.65 15.80 11.09
C GLU A 185 -3.54 14.64 10.09
N THR A 186 -2.60 13.72 10.30
CA THR A 186 -2.40 12.61 9.36
C THR A 186 -3.53 11.59 9.50
N PRO A 187 -4.31 11.32 8.45
CA PRO A 187 -5.39 10.35 8.54
C PRO A 187 -4.85 8.93 8.66
N ARG A 188 -5.46 8.15 9.55
CA ARG A 188 -5.16 6.73 9.76
C ARG A 188 -6.40 5.88 9.61
N ALA A 189 -6.16 4.67 9.10
CA ALA A 189 -7.15 3.61 9.05
C ALA A 189 -7.21 2.90 10.41
N LEU A 190 -8.34 2.97 11.08
CA LEU A 190 -8.59 2.31 12.36
C LEU A 190 -9.71 1.29 12.23
N HIS A 191 -9.69 0.27 13.08
CA HIS A 191 -10.82 -0.65 13.15
C HIS A 191 -11.99 -0.05 13.91
N GLN A 192 -13.15 -0.15 13.29
CA GLN A 192 -14.46 0.08 13.90
C GLN A 192 -15.48 -0.90 13.29
N PRO A 193 -16.73 -0.90 13.77
CA PRO A 193 -17.78 -1.66 13.11
C PRO A 193 -17.85 -1.36 11.62
N TYR A 194 -17.81 -2.41 10.81
CA TYR A 194 -17.90 -2.27 9.36
C TYR A 194 -19.31 -1.82 8.95
N LEU A 195 -19.36 -0.98 7.93
CA LEU A 195 -20.62 -0.50 7.37
C LEU A 195 -20.94 -1.25 6.06
N LEU A 196 -22.23 -1.48 5.82
CA LEU A 196 -22.72 -1.91 4.53
C LEU A 196 -22.56 -0.77 3.49
N PRO A 197 -22.67 -1.06 2.18
CA PRO A 197 -22.56 -0.04 1.13
C PRO A 197 -23.55 1.14 1.29
N ASP A 198 -24.68 0.93 1.90
CA ASP A 198 -25.67 1.96 2.24
C ASP A 198 -25.34 2.76 3.51
N GLY A 199 -24.24 2.45 4.18
CA GLY A 199 -23.82 3.07 5.42
C GLY A 199 -24.44 2.48 6.68
N ALA A 200 -25.30 1.47 6.57
CA ALA A 200 -25.89 0.80 7.73
C ALA A 200 -24.83 -0.05 8.46
N PRO A 201 -24.90 -0.16 9.80
CA PRO A 201 -24.02 -1.07 10.53
C PRO A 201 -24.24 -2.51 10.07
N ALA A 202 -23.17 -3.19 9.68
CA ALA A 202 -23.22 -4.61 9.43
C ALA A 202 -23.24 -5.37 10.77
N ASN A 203 -24.10 -6.38 10.88
CA ASN A 203 -24.06 -7.28 12.02
C ASN A 203 -22.89 -8.26 11.84
N LYS A 204 -21.71 -7.85 12.29
CA LYS A 204 -20.45 -8.57 12.10
C LYS A 204 -19.80 -8.94 13.43
N LEU A 205 -18.81 -9.82 13.36
CA LEU A 205 -18.13 -10.38 14.53
C LEU A 205 -17.47 -9.30 15.41
N PHE A 206 -16.80 -8.34 14.77
CA PHE A 206 -16.09 -7.27 15.48
C PHE A 206 -16.94 -6.00 15.45
N THR A 207 -17.44 -5.60 16.60
CA THR A 207 -18.31 -4.41 16.75
C THR A 207 -17.61 -3.24 17.41
N GLU A 208 -16.43 -3.48 18.02
CA GLU A 208 -15.67 -2.47 18.73
C GLU A 208 -14.43 -2.04 17.94
N PRO A 209 -13.92 -0.83 18.13
CA PRO A 209 -12.64 -0.42 17.54
C PRO A 209 -11.51 -1.31 18.04
N THR A 210 -10.79 -1.94 17.13
CA THR A 210 -9.73 -2.90 17.48
C THR A 210 -8.32 -2.40 17.17
N GLY A 211 -8.15 -1.14 16.78
CA GLY A 211 -6.86 -0.52 16.46
C GLY A 211 -6.66 -0.34 14.96
N VAL A 212 -5.54 -0.81 14.39
CA VAL A 212 -5.23 -0.55 12.98
C VAL A 212 -6.04 -1.47 12.05
N PHE A 213 -6.68 -0.88 11.05
CA PHE A 213 -7.44 -1.59 10.02
C PHE A 213 -6.57 -2.60 9.28
N ASN A 214 -7.14 -3.76 8.97
CA ASN A 214 -6.55 -4.77 8.12
C ASN A 214 -7.63 -5.60 7.41
N THR A 215 -7.28 -6.19 6.29
CA THR A 215 -8.22 -6.99 5.49
C THR A 215 -8.40 -8.41 6.02
N ALA A 216 -7.56 -8.89 6.92
CA ALA A 216 -7.80 -10.17 7.58
C ALA A 216 -9.08 -10.12 8.42
N GLU A 217 -9.21 -9.13 9.31
CA GLU A 217 -10.46 -8.93 10.07
C GLU A 217 -11.65 -8.62 9.17
N LEU A 218 -11.45 -7.80 8.13
CA LEU A 218 -12.49 -7.47 7.17
C LEU A 218 -13.11 -8.75 6.57
N LEU A 219 -12.27 -9.66 6.09
CA LEU A 219 -12.70 -10.91 5.49
C LEU A 219 -13.22 -11.93 6.49
N ILE A 220 -12.66 -12.00 7.71
CA ILE A 220 -13.21 -12.82 8.80
C ILE A 220 -14.66 -12.38 9.11
N ASN A 221 -14.85 -11.08 9.26
CA ASN A 221 -16.20 -10.53 9.48
C ASN A 221 -17.16 -10.92 8.36
N GLN A 222 -16.68 -10.92 7.12
CA GLN A 222 -17.52 -11.22 5.97
C GLN A 222 -17.87 -12.69 5.84
N THR A 223 -16.93 -13.60 6.12
CA THR A 223 -17.15 -15.03 5.86
C THR A 223 -18.00 -15.72 6.91
N GLY A 224 -17.91 -15.28 8.12
CA GLY A 224 -18.09 -16.32 9.10
C GLY A 224 -19.36 -16.33 9.84
N LEU A 225 -19.86 -15.25 10.14
CA LEU A 225 -20.73 -15.21 11.28
C LEU A 225 -22.00 -14.42 11.01
N THR A 226 -22.26 -14.11 9.76
CA THR A 226 -23.53 -13.52 9.35
C THR A 226 -24.55 -14.66 9.14
N PRO A 227 -25.46 -14.91 10.08
CA PRO A 227 -26.51 -15.89 9.88
C PRO A 227 -27.33 -15.53 8.64
N GLY A 228 -27.59 -16.50 7.78
CA GLY A 228 -28.50 -16.34 6.63
C GLY A 228 -27.86 -16.08 5.27
N ARG A 229 -26.56 -15.83 5.16
CA ARG A 229 -25.87 -15.72 3.85
C ARG A 229 -25.54 -17.06 3.20
N ASP A 230 -25.91 -18.15 3.83
CA ASP A 230 -25.59 -19.52 3.41
C ASP A 230 -26.75 -20.26 2.77
N VAL A 231 -27.79 -19.58 2.46
CA VAL A 231 -28.93 -20.19 1.78
C VAL A 231 -28.50 -20.49 0.34
N ASN A 232 -28.36 -21.77 0.03
CA ASN A 232 -27.94 -22.29 -1.28
C ASN A 232 -26.45 -22.18 -1.65
N GLY A 233 -25.53 -22.12 -0.66
CA GLY A 233 -24.08 -22.11 -0.94
C GLY A 233 -23.54 -20.81 -1.52
N SER A 234 -24.26 -19.70 -1.39
CA SER A 234 -23.78 -18.37 -1.74
C SER A 234 -22.93 -17.75 -0.63
N GLY A 235 -22.22 -16.67 -0.93
CA GLY A 235 -21.41 -15.90 0.00
C GLY A 235 -19.91 -15.96 -0.28
N LEU A 236 -19.13 -15.46 0.67
CA LEU A 236 -17.68 -15.39 0.57
C LEU A 236 -17.03 -16.65 1.16
N PHE A 237 -16.13 -17.24 0.39
CA PHE A 237 -15.30 -18.38 0.77
C PHE A 237 -13.85 -17.98 0.73
N ILE A 238 -13.02 -18.56 1.59
CA ILE A 238 -11.59 -18.31 1.63
C ILE A 238 -10.84 -19.65 1.52
N ARG A 239 -9.84 -19.67 0.63
CA ARG A 239 -8.90 -20.77 0.48
C ARG A 239 -7.49 -20.25 0.77
N LEU A 240 -6.93 -20.61 1.91
CA LEU A 240 -5.57 -20.26 2.34
C LEU A 240 -4.57 -21.34 1.95
N ASN A 241 -3.28 -21.03 2.13
CA ASN A 241 -2.16 -21.92 1.79
C ASN A 241 -2.23 -22.41 0.33
N SER A 242 -2.77 -21.59 -0.56
CA SER A 242 -3.04 -21.99 -1.94
C SER A 242 -2.38 -21.00 -2.88
N PHE A 243 -1.19 -21.38 -3.34
CA PHE A 243 -0.47 -20.59 -4.33
C PHE A 243 -1.09 -20.77 -5.70
N VAL A 244 -1.43 -19.67 -6.35
CA VAL A 244 -1.97 -19.72 -7.71
C VAL A 244 -0.82 -19.85 -8.71
N GLU A 245 -0.79 -20.98 -9.39
CA GLU A 245 0.21 -21.29 -10.41
C GLU A 245 -0.07 -20.55 -11.71
N ALA A 246 -1.32 -20.57 -12.15
CA ALA A 246 -1.74 -19.96 -13.40
C ALA A 246 -3.22 -19.60 -13.38
N VAL A 247 -3.57 -18.64 -14.25
CA VAL A 247 -4.95 -18.32 -14.65
C VAL A 247 -5.09 -18.58 -16.12
N ASN A 248 -5.88 -19.58 -16.48
CA ASN A 248 -6.02 -20.06 -17.85
C ASN A 248 -7.40 -19.73 -18.40
N SER A 249 -7.44 -19.22 -19.64
CA SER A 249 -8.70 -19.08 -20.37
C SER A 249 -9.22 -20.48 -20.75
N VAL A 250 -10.50 -20.72 -20.48
CA VAL A 250 -11.21 -21.93 -20.86
C VAL A 250 -12.46 -21.57 -21.70
N PRO A 251 -13.12 -22.54 -22.36
CA PRO A 251 -14.29 -22.23 -23.18
C PRO A 251 -15.38 -21.42 -22.46
N HIS A 252 -16.17 -20.68 -23.22
CA HIS A 252 -17.30 -19.85 -22.75
C HIS A 252 -16.90 -18.63 -21.90
N ASP A 253 -15.71 -18.04 -22.17
CA ASP A 253 -15.18 -16.87 -21.45
C ASP A 253 -14.98 -17.08 -19.95
N TRP A 254 -14.74 -18.32 -19.55
CA TRP A 254 -14.40 -18.68 -18.18
C TRP A 254 -12.89 -18.75 -17.98
N TYR A 255 -12.50 -18.76 -16.72
CA TYR A 255 -11.11 -18.88 -16.29
C TYR A 255 -10.96 -20.05 -15.33
N GLU A 256 -9.91 -20.84 -15.52
CA GLU A 256 -9.40 -21.82 -14.60
C GLU A 256 -8.31 -21.17 -13.73
N VAL A 257 -8.47 -21.21 -12.43
CA VAL A 257 -7.45 -20.81 -11.46
C VAL A 257 -6.81 -22.05 -10.88
N GLN A 258 -5.60 -22.35 -11.35
CA GLN A 258 -4.83 -23.52 -10.89
C GLN A 258 -4.07 -23.18 -9.64
N THR A 259 -4.19 -24.02 -8.61
CA THR A 259 -3.55 -23.80 -7.31
C THR A 259 -2.75 -24.99 -6.86
N THR A 260 -1.67 -24.73 -6.11
CA THR A 260 -0.92 -25.73 -5.35
C THR A 260 -0.99 -25.35 -3.87
N ASN A 261 -1.45 -26.29 -3.05
CA ASN A 261 -1.42 -26.09 -1.61
C ASN A 261 0.03 -26.04 -1.12
N THR A 262 0.42 -24.94 -0.49
CA THR A 262 1.81 -24.68 -0.08
C THR A 262 2.29 -25.62 1.05
N VAL A 263 1.36 -26.29 1.73
CA VAL A 263 1.63 -27.20 2.84
C VAL A 263 1.66 -28.65 2.37
N THR A 264 0.61 -29.07 1.64
CA THR A 264 0.43 -30.48 1.27
C THR A 264 0.95 -30.81 -0.12
N GLY A 265 1.14 -29.80 -0.98
CA GLY A 265 1.46 -29.99 -2.39
C GLY A 265 0.25 -30.41 -3.26
N GLU A 266 -0.94 -30.47 -2.67
CA GLU A 266 -2.17 -30.82 -3.40
C GLU A 266 -2.48 -29.77 -4.46
N GLN A 267 -2.78 -30.21 -5.69
CA GLN A 267 -3.19 -29.35 -6.78
C GLN A 267 -4.71 -29.36 -6.90
N LYS A 268 -5.29 -28.15 -7.07
CA LYS A 268 -6.72 -27.96 -7.32
C LYS A 268 -6.94 -26.82 -8.32
N SER A 269 -8.02 -26.97 -9.10
CA SER A 269 -8.50 -25.93 -10.01
C SER A 269 -9.87 -25.43 -9.55
N PHE A 270 -10.06 -24.11 -9.68
CA PHE A 270 -11.33 -23.42 -9.43
C PHE A 270 -11.71 -22.63 -10.70
N TYR A 271 -13.00 -22.43 -10.91
CA TYR A 271 -13.49 -21.83 -12.15
C TYR A 271 -14.40 -20.66 -11.88
N ALA A 272 -14.27 -19.60 -12.66
CA ALA A 272 -15.16 -18.44 -12.63
C ALA A 272 -15.17 -17.68 -13.95
N PRO A 273 -16.28 -17.00 -14.32
CA PRO A 273 -16.31 -16.08 -15.44
C PRO A 273 -15.60 -14.75 -15.15
N LYS A 274 -15.42 -14.40 -13.87
CA LYS A 274 -14.74 -13.17 -13.45
C LYS A 274 -13.65 -13.49 -12.44
N VAL A 275 -12.41 -13.09 -12.74
CA VAL A 275 -11.24 -13.29 -11.89
C VAL A 275 -10.55 -11.95 -11.64
N VAL A 276 -10.22 -11.66 -10.39
CA VAL A 276 -9.47 -10.47 -9.97
C VAL A 276 -8.12 -10.90 -9.43
N ILE A 277 -7.05 -10.55 -10.11
CA ILE A 277 -5.68 -10.72 -9.63
C ILE A 277 -5.34 -9.56 -8.69
N ALA A 278 -4.97 -9.87 -7.46
CA ALA A 278 -4.62 -8.92 -6.41
C ALA A 278 -3.45 -9.42 -5.54
N ALA A 279 -2.50 -10.10 -6.17
CA ALA A 279 -1.36 -10.74 -5.50
C ALA A 279 -0.20 -9.76 -5.19
N GLY A 280 -0.38 -8.47 -5.48
CA GLY A 280 0.60 -7.41 -5.24
C GLY A 280 1.55 -7.20 -6.42
N SER A 281 2.22 -6.04 -6.44
CA SER A 281 3.03 -5.58 -7.57
C SER A 281 4.18 -6.49 -7.96
N THR A 282 4.60 -7.39 -7.08
CA THR A 282 5.65 -8.36 -7.34
C THR A 282 5.12 -9.68 -7.88
N GLU A 283 4.01 -10.18 -7.34
CA GLU A 283 3.48 -11.49 -7.70
C GLU A 283 2.51 -11.44 -8.87
N SER A 284 1.69 -10.40 -8.97
CA SER A 284 0.68 -10.28 -10.03
C SER A 284 1.27 -10.32 -11.45
N PRO A 285 2.36 -9.59 -11.80
CA PRO A 285 2.94 -9.68 -13.14
C PRO A 285 3.55 -11.07 -13.42
N LYS A 286 4.14 -11.72 -12.42
CA LYS A 286 4.67 -13.07 -12.58
C LYS A 286 3.55 -14.10 -12.80
N LEU A 287 2.43 -13.95 -12.09
CA LEU A 287 1.26 -14.78 -12.29
C LEU A 287 0.71 -14.63 -13.71
N VAL A 288 0.56 -13.38 -14.20
CA VAL A 288 0.14 -13.14 -15.58
C VAL A 288 1.09 -13.80 -16.57
N ASN A 289 2.41 -13.65 -16.38
CA ASN A 289 3.42 -14.25 -17.27
C ASN A 289 3.37 -15.79 -17.34
N ARG A 290 3.04 -16.45 -16.23
CA ARG A 290 2.93 -17.92 -16.19
C ARG A 290 1.61 -18.43 -16.74
N SER A 291 0.61 -17.58 -16.89
CA SER A 291 -0.76 -17.93 -17.25
C SER A 291 -0.96 -18.02 -18.74
N SER A 292 -1.88 -18.87 -19.20
CA SER A 292 -2.22 -18.94 -20.64
C SER A 292 -2.79 -17.63 -21.17
N VAL A 293 -3.43 -16.84 -20.32
CA VAL A 293 -3.93 -15.50 -20.65
C VAL A 293 -2.84 -14.56 -21.17
N TYR A 294 -1.57 -14.74 -20.73
CA TYR A 294 -0.45 -13.96 -21.25
C TYR A 294 -0.29 -14.11 -22.77
N HIS A 295 -0.48 -15.32 -23.28
CA HIS A 295 -0.32 -15.60 -24.71
C HIS A 295 -1.47 -15.07 -25.58
N THR A 296 -2.62 -14.77 -24.95
CA THR A 296 -3.77 -14.16 -25.66
C THR A 296 -3.65 -12.63 -25.74
N LEU A 297 -2.78 -12.02 -24.94
CA LEU A 297 -2.56 -10.58 -24.99
C LEU A 297 -1.94 -10.15 -26.34
N PRO A 298 -2.29 -8.97 -26.87
CA PRO A 298 -1.57 -8.34 -27.97
C PRO A 298 -0.08 -8.24 -27.67
N ALA A 299 0.77 -8.42 -28.69
CA ALA A 299 2.23 -8.49 -28.49
C ALA A 299 2.81 -7.23 -27.83
N ASP A 300 2.27 -6.07 -28.16
CA ASP A 300 2.67 -4.78 -27.59
C ASP A 300 2.25 -4.65 -26.10
N ILE A 301 1.13 -5.23 -25.70
CA ILE A 301 0.70 -5.30 -24.30
C ILE A 301 1.54 -6.32 -23.53
N ARG A 302 1.81 -7.50 -24.10
CA ARG A 302 2.67 -8.51 -23.46
C ARG A 302 4.03 -7.95 -23.05
N SER A 303 4.60 -7.08 -23.89
CA SER A 303 5.89 -6.46 -23.61
C SER A 303 5.89 -5.49 -22.42
N LEU A 304 4.72 -5.13 -21.90
CA LEU A 304 4.56 -4.25 -20.74
C LEU A 304 4.39 -5.00 -19.42
N VAL A 305 4.02 -6.28 -19.48
CA VAL A 305 3.78 -7.08 -18.28
C VAL A 305 5.07 -7.20 -17.44
N GLY A 306 5.01 -6.75 -16.22
CA GLY A 306 6.15 -6.70 -15.29
C GLY A 306 7.01 -5.45 -15.41
N PHE A 307 6.84 -4.61 -16.43
CA PHE A 307 7.61 -3.38 -16.62
C PHE A 307 6.85 -2.13 -16.14
N GLY A 308 7.61 -1.07 -15.90
CA GLY A 308 7.09 0.18 -15.36
C GLY A 308 7.17 0.25 -13.84
N LEU A 309 7.96 -0.64 -13.23
CA LEU A 309 8.16 -0.62 -11.78
C LEU A 309 8.60 0.76 -11.32
N THR A 310 7.88 1.28 -10.36
CA THR A 310 8.26 2.46 -9.60
C THR A 310 7.95 2.25 -8.11
N ASP A 311 8.35 3.20 -7.30
CA ASP A 311 8.13 3.20 -5.86
C ASP A 311 7.95 4.64 -5.37
N HIS A 312 7.60 4.79 -4.13
CA HIS A 312 7.43 6.01 -3.38
C HIS A 312 8.76 6.37 -2.71
N PRO A 313 9.59 7.25 -3.31
CA PRO A 313 10.83 7.65 -2.67
C PRO A 313 10.56 8.48 -1.43
N VAL A 314 11.27 8.19 -0.35
CA VAL A 314 11.23 8.98 0.88
C VAL A 314 12.63 9.43 1.25
N SER A 315 12.73 10.62 1.84
CA SER A 315 13.99 11.07 2.40
C SER A 315 14.34 10.31 3.68
N THR A 316 15.60 10.36 4.07
CA THR A 316 15.97 10.12 5.47
C THR A 316 15.25 11.15 6.35
N GLU A 317 14.99 10.80 7.60
CA GLU A 317 14.35 11.71 8.54
C GLU A 317 15.32 12.81 8.97
N SER A 318 14.82 14.04 9.00
CA SER A 318 15.47 15.15 9.69
C SER A 318 14.93 15.21 11.10
N GLN A 319 15.79 15.05 12.07
CA GLN A 319 15.44 14.87 13.48
C GLN A 319 16.01 16.00 14.32
N ALA A 320 15.23 16.48 15.29
CA ALA A 320 15.68 17.44 16.27
C ALA A 320 14.98 17.23 17.61
N TYR A 321 15.65 17.64 18.69
CA TYR A 321 15.00 17.93 19.95
C TYR A 321 14.56 19.39 19.97
N VAL A 322 13.39 19.64 20.56
CA VAL A 322 12.82 20.97 20.78
C VAL A 322 12.33 21.09 22.22
N THR A 323 12.24 22.32 22.72
CA THR A 323 11.71 22.60 24.06
C THR A 323 10.69 23.74 24.02
N SER A 324 9.94 23.90 25.10
CA SER A 324 9.07 25.04 25.37
C SER A 324 9.72 26.10 26.25
N ALA A 325 11.05 26.13 26.33
CA ALA A 325 11.75 27.10 27.17
C ALA A 325 11.53 28.54 26.72
N GLY A 326 11.36 29.43 27.66
CA GLY A 326 11.09 30.84 27.41
C GLY A 326 9.63 31.12 27.02
N THR A 327 9.42 32.01 26.03
CA THR A 327 8.10 32.22 25.43
C THR A 327 8.01 31.34 24.18
N PRO A 328 7.36 30.16 24.27
CA PRO A 328 7.38 29.22 23.17
C PRO A 328 6.54 29.74 21.97
N ARG A 329 7.03 29.53 20.77
CA ARG A 329 6.22 29.69 19.55
C ARG A 329 5.17 28.61 19.46
N ILE A 330 5.57 27.38 19.80
CA ILE A 330 4.70 26.21 19.98
C ILE A 330 4.95 25.71 21.40
N ASP A 331 3.89 25.64 22.19
CA ASP A 331 3.93 24.99 23.50
C ASP A 331 3.90 23.47 23.30
N ILE A 332 5.02 22.80 23.62
CA ILE A 332 5.20 21.37 23.41
C ILE A 332 5.93 20.74 24.59
N ALA A 333 5.33 19.72 25.17
CA ALA A 333 5.87 18.99 26.31
C ALA A 333 6.54 17.67 25.90
N PRO A 334 7.47 17.14 26.69
CA PRO A 334 8.16 15.89 26.38
C PRO A 334 7.26 14.66 26.19
N ASP A 335 6.07 14.66 26.76
CA ASP A 335 5.06 13.61 26.64
C ASP A 335 4.01 13.88 25.56
N ASP A 336 4.09 15.02 24.86
CA ASP A 336 3.22 15.31 23.75
C ASP A 336 3.51 14.42 22.55
N HIS A 337 2.43 14.08 21.83
CA HIS A 337 2.49 13.23 20.65
C HIS A 337 1.68 13.82 19.53
N ALA A 338 2.20 13.74 18.31
CA ALA A 338 1.47 14.15 17.13
C ALA A 338 2.01 13.47 15.88
N LYS A 339 1.12 13.30 14.91
CA LYS A 339 1.49 13.03 13.53
C LYS A 339 0.66 13.93 12.62
N ILE A 340 1.35 14.80 11.89
CA ILE A 340 0.72 15.72 10.95
C ILE A 340 1.34 15.60 9.57
N VAL A 341 0.61 16.02 8.56
CA VAL A 341 1.04 15.98 7.16
C VAL A 341 0.87 17.36 6.53
N PHE A 342 1.88 17.75 5.78
CA PHE A 342 1.88 18.93 4.93
C PHE A 342 1.72 18.46 3.49
N TYR A 343 0.53 18.61 2.93
CA TYR A 343 0.26 18.28 1.54
C TYR A 343 0.70 19.44 0.65
N SER A 344 1.56 19.15 -0.32
CA SER A 344 1.89 20.17 -1.33
C SER A 344 0.64 20.60 -2.08
N LYS A 345 0.43 21.90 -2.22
CA LYS A 345 -0.65 22.49 -3.03
C LYS A 345 -0.41 22.34 -4.53
N GLY A 346 0.70 21.74 -4.94
CA GLY A 346 1.04 21.59 -6.35
C GLY A 346 1.21 22.92 -7.09
N LYS A 347 1.48 24.01 -6.37
CA LYS A 347 1.73 25.33 -6.99
C LYS A 347 2.88 25.26 -7.98
N LEU A 348 2.70 25.94 -9.09
CA LEU A 348 3.71 26.02 -10.13
C LEU A 348 4.67 27.17 -9.87
N ASP A 349 5.92 26.98 -10.25
CA ASP A 349 6.90 28.05 -10.37
C ASP A 349 6.70 28.84 -11.69
N ALA A 350 7.54 29.84 -11.93
CA ALA A 350 7.49 30.67 -13.13
C ALA A 350 7.74 29.89 -14.44
N ALA A 351 8.36 28.71 -14.35
CA ALA A 351 8.63 27.83 -15.48
C ALA A 351 7.50 26.78 -15.69
N GLY A 352 6.46 26.80 -14.85
CA GLY A 352 5.34 25.86 -14.93
C GLY A 352 5.59 24.50 -14.26
N HIS A 353 6.59 24.40 -13.38
CA HIS A 353 6.91 23.18 -12.64
C HIS A 353 6.24 23.19 -11.27
N VAL A 354 5.91 22.00 -10.75
CA VAL A 354 5.46 21.87 -9.36
C VAL A 354 6.62 22.24 -8.43
N ARG A 355 6.44 23.29 -7.65
CA ARG A 355 7.50 23.82 -6.80
C ARG A 355 7.91 22.87 -5.69
N TYR A 356 6.95 22.13 -5.12
CA TYR A 356 7.17 21.13 -4.06
C TYR A 356 6.52 19.83 -4.48
N PRO A 357 7.22 18.94 -5.23
CA PRO A 357 6.66 17.68 -5.71
C PRO A 357 6.70 16.58 -4.63
N PHE A 358 6.43 16.94 -3.38
CA PHE A 358 6.49 16.07 -2.22
C PHE A 358 5.48 16.50 -1.16
N ASN A 359 5.11 15.57 -0.32
CA ASN A 359 4.45 15.83 0.95
C ASN A 359 5.46 15.72 2.08
N ILE A 360 5.16 16.31 3.24
CA ILE A 360 6.01 16.24 4.41
C ILE A 360 5.23 15.55 5.53
N GLU A 361 5.79 14.50 6.09
CA GLU A 361 5.30 13.89 7.32
C GLU A 361 6.10 14.44 8.49
N MET A 362 5.41 14.94 9.51
CA MET A 362 5.99 15.34 10.78
C MET A 362 5.48 14.43 11.88
N ASN A 363 6.39 13.91 12.67
CA ASN A 363 6.10 13.13 13.85
C ASN A 363 6.66 13.84 15.09
N VAL A 364 5.87 13.86 16.14
CA VAL A 364 6.28 14.29 17.46
C VAL A 364 6.28 13.05 18.34
N ASN A 365 7.43 12.69 18.91
CA ASN A 365 7.65 11.45 19.67
C ASN A 365 7.15 10.22 18.90
N HIS A 366 7.80 9.91 17.81
CA HIS A 366 7.36 9.04 16.68
C HIS A 366 6.86 7.66 17.08
N GLU A 367 7.37 7.04 18.12
CA GLU A 367 7.05 5.64 18.42
C GLU A 367 5.91 5.44 19.42
N TYR A 368 5.12 6.47 19.62
CA TYR A 368 3.94 6.42 20.50
C TYR A 368 3.05 5.19 20.31
N TRP A 369 2.95 4.67 19.08
CA TRP A 369 2.15 3.49 18.80
C TRP A 369 2.72 2.21 19.39
N HIS A 370 4.03 2.10 19.50
CA HIS A 370 4.70 1.00 20.20
C HIS A 370 4.49 1.11 21.71
N LEU A 371 4.47 2.32 22.24
CA LEU A 371 4.20 2.56 23.66
C LEU A 371 2.74 2.24 24.04
N ARG A 372 1.79 2.43 23.12
CA ARG A 372 0.37 2.17 23.40
C ARG A 372 0.05 0.69 23.65
N ASN A 373 0.89 -0.22 23.21
CA ASN A 373 0.74 -1.65 23.45
C ASN A 373 1.28 -2.12 24.82
N ASN A 374 1.56 -1.20 25.73
CA ASN A 374 2.01 -1.49 27.10
C ASN A 374 3.24 -2.40 27.20
N ASP A 375 4.14 -2.36 26.23
CA ASP A 375 5.46 -2.93 26.40
C ASP A 375 6.43 -1.81 26.79
N PRO A 376 6.76 -1.63 28.08
CA PRO A 376 7.73 -0.62 28.50
C PRO A 376 9.14 -0.90 27.99
N SER A 377 9.39 -2.08 27.40
CA SER A 377 10.66 -2.44 26.77
C SER A 377 10.60 -2.33 25.24
N ALA A 378 9.42 -2.17 24.63
CA ALA A 378 9.26 -1.99 23.20
C ALA A 378 9.68 -0.59 22.79
N GLY A 379 11.00 -0.42 22.63
CA GLY A 379 11.56 0.80 22.04
C GLY A 379 11.05 2.03 22.75
N LEU A 380 11.46 2.19 23.97
CA LEU A 380 11.75 3.53 24.42
C LEU A 380 12.70 4.07 23.35
N VAL A 381 12.14 4.71 22.33
CA VAL A 381 12.86 5.80 21.68
C VAL A 381 13.52 6.53 22.81
N ASP A 382 14.74 6.97 22.64
CA ASP A 382 15.41 7.84 23.59
C ASP A 382 14.45 8.98 23.96
N HIS A 383 13.56 8.69 24.91
CA HIS A 383 12.60 9.65 25.42
C HIS A 383 13.40 10.55 26.33
N ASP A 384 13.70 11.71 25.81
CA ASP A 384 14.32 12.75 26.63
C ASP A 384 13.24 13.30 27.58
N PRO A 385 13.46 13.26 28.92
CA PRO A 385 12.46 13.72 29.88
C PRO A 385 12.22 15.22 29.83
N ASP A 386 13.15 15.98 29.27
CA ASP A 386 13.14 17.45 29.27
C ASP A 386 12.87 18.05 27.88
N ARG A 387 12.93 17.23 26.83
CA ARG A 387 12.85 17.68 25.44
C ARG A 387 11.94 16.80 24.61
N THR A 388 11.31 17.39 23.62
CA THR A 388 10.42 16.69 22.68
C THR A 388 11.16 16.40 21.38
N ARG A 389 11.11 15.17 20.91
CA ARG A 389 11.67 14.79 19.61
C ARG A 389 10.68 15.10 18.48
N VAL A 390 11.15 15.82 17.49
CA VAL A 390 10.43 16.11 16.24
C VAL A 390 11.19 15.54 15.07
N ASP A 391 10.53 14.72 14.26
CA ASP A 391 11.06 14.11 13.06
C ASP A 391 10.24 14.56 11.86
N ILE A 392 10.90 14.95 10.78
CA ILE A 392 10.26 15.22 9.50
C ILE A 392 10.88 14.38 8.39
N LYS A 393 10.07 13.95 7.44
CA LYS A 393 10.53 13.30 6.21
C LYS A 393 9.75 13.80 5.01
N PHE A 394 10.41 13.80 3.85
CA PHE A 394 9.82 14.17 2.58
C PHE A 394 9.45 12.91 1.80
N SER A 395 8.25 12.89 1.26
CA SER A 395 7.69 11.79 0.49
C SER A 395 7.38 12.28 -0.92
N PHE A 396 7.96 11.64 -1.94
CA PHE A 396 7.93 12.14 -3.32
C PHE A 396 7.00 11.33 -4.20
N ALA A 397 6.31 12.00 -5.11
CA ALA A 397 5.69 11.32 -6.24
C ALA A 397 6.76 10.87 -7.26
N ASN A 398 6.49 9.76 -7.96
CA ASN A 398 7.41 9.23 -8.96
C ASN A 398 6.69 8.54 -10.12
N CYS A 399 7.11 8.88 -11.34
CA CYS A 399 6.57 8.31 -12.57
C CYS A 399 7.07 6.88 -12.82
N LEU A 400 6.35 6.15 -13.68
CA LEU A 400 6.76 4.83 -14.14
C LEU A 400 8.00 4.90 -15.03
N ASP A 401 8.79 3.83 -15.05
CA ASP A 401 9.92 3.68 -15.94
C ASP A 401 9.97 2.29 -16.57
N ASP A 402 9.88 2.23 -17.88
CA ASP A 402 9.88 1.00 -18.66
C ASP A 402 11.21 0.22 -18.61
N GLN A 403 12.27 0.83 -18.07
CA GLN A 403 13.54 0.14 -17.85
C GLN A 403 13.58 -0.63 -16.53
N ASN A 404 12.60 -0.38 -15.66
CA ASN A 404 12.46 -1.08 -14.40
C ASN A 404 11.38 -2.15 -14.52
N GLY A 405 11.60 -3.30 -13.90
CA GLY A 405 10.62 -4.37 -13.97
C GLY A 405 10.79 -5.45 -12.91
N ILE A 406 9.81 -6.30 -12.83
CA ILE A 406 9.79 -7.50 -12.00
C ILE A 406 9.41 -8.68 -12.86
N HIS A 407 10.23 -9.71 -12.82
CA HIS A 407 10.04 -10.96 -13.54
C HIS A 407 10.20 -12.15 -12.64
N SER A 408 9.84 -13.33 -13.11
CA SER A 408 10.23 -14.59 -12.48
C SER A 408 11.71 -14.86 -12.74
N HIS A 409 12.41 -15.37 -11.72
CA HIS A 409 13.79 -15.80 -11.89
C HIS A 409 13.87 -16.98 -12.86
N ALA A 410 14.86 -16.96 -13.75
CA ALA A 410 14.98 -17.97 -14.81
C ALA A 410 15.18 -19.40 -14.29
N ASN A 411 15.75 -19.57 -13.09
CA ASN A 411 16.10 -20.88 -12.55
C ASN A 411 14.90 -21.63 -11.96
N ASP A 412 13.93 -20.92 -11.39
CA ASP A 412 12.80 -21.54 -10.68
C ASP A 412 11.42 -21.08 -11.16
N GLY A 413 11.36 -19.99 -11.93
CA GLY A 413 10.10 -19.41 -12.42
C GLY A 413 9.25 -18.73 -11.36
N TYR A 414 9.68 -18.70 -10.08
CA TYR A 414 8.88 -18.23 -8.95
C TYR A 414 9.53 -17.09 -8.16
N THR A 415 10.82 -17.16 -7.89
CA THR A 415 11.51 -16.11 -7.16
C THR A 415 11.41 -14.79 -7.94
N PRO A 416 11.03 -13.67 -7.29
CA PRO A 416 11.00 -12.39 -7.96
C PRO A 416 12.42 -11.94 -8.32
N PHE A 417 12.60 -11.62 -9.60
CA PHE A 417 13.78 -10.97 -10.11
C PHE A 417 13.47 -9.51 -10.40
N VAL A 418 14.12 -8.60 -9.68
CA VAL A 418 13.91 -7.17 -9.82
C VAL A 418 15.00 -6.58 -10.70
N SER A 419 14.62 -6.05 -11.84
CA SER A 419 15.47 -5.17 -12.65
C SER A 419 15.09 -3.73 -12.33
N PHE A 420 15.95 -3.04 -11.60
CA PHE A 420 15.71 -1.66 -11.23
C PHE A 420 16.91 -0.82 -11.63
N LYS A 421 16.70 0.11 -12.55
CA LYS A 421 17.77 1.00 -12.98
C LYS A 421 18.27 1.81 -11.80
N ARG A 422 19.53 1.65 -11.48
CA ARG A 422 20.16 2.45 -10.45
C ARG A 422 20.13 3.92 -10.87
N PHE A 423 19.47 4.73 -10.07
CA PHE A 423 19.63 6.16 -10.18
C PHE A 423 20.98 6.52 -9.59
N ALA A 424 21.85 7.06 -10.41
CA ALA A 424 23.15 7.49 -9.96
C ALA A 424 23.01 8.53 -8.84
N TRP A 425 21.90 9.31 -8.90
CA TRP A 425 21.58 10.30 -7.87
C TRP A 425 20.15 10.85 -8.03
N LEU A 426 19.69 11.64 -7.04
CA LEU A 426 18.42 12.36 -7.05
C LEU A 426 18.19 13.16 -8.35
N ASP A 427 19.24 13.69 -8.94
CA ASP A 427 19.20 14.41 -10.21
C ASP A 427 18.64 13.60 -11.35
N ASP A 428 19.08 12.36 -11.53
CA ASP A 428 18.58 11.48 -12.58
C ASP A 428 17.13 11.07 -12.30
N LEU A 429 16.80 10.91 -11.03
CA LEU A 429 15.44 10.66 -10.60
C LEU A 429 14.51 11.79 -10.99
N LEU A 430 14.86 13.00 -10.62
CA LEU A 430 14.01 14.17 -10.82
C LEU A 430 13.94 14.59 -12.28
N ARG A 431 15.06 14.54 -13.00
CA ARG A 431 15.11 14.87 -14.43
C ARG A 431 14.28 13.93 -15.28
N SER A 432 14.46 12.63 -15.06
CA SER A 432 13.87 11.62 -15.93
C SER A 432 12.41 11.32 -15.59
N ARG A 433 12.01 11.56 -14.33
CA ARG A 433 10.75 11.04 -13.79
C ARG A 433 9.73 12.13 -13.49
N PHE A 434 10.20 13.29 -13.09
CA PHE A 434 9.38 14.43 -12.79
C PHE A 434 9.93 15.66 -13.53
N PRO A 435 9.72 15.77 -14.86
CA PRO A 435 10.15 16.96 -15.62
C PRO A 435 9.57 18.25 -15.06
N ALA A 436 8.49 18.17 -14.30
CA ALA A 436 7.98 19.28 -13.53
C ALA A 436 8.99 19.84 -12.51
N VAL A 437 10.00 19.04 -12.13
CA VAL A 437 11.13 19.44 -11.29
C VAL A 437 12.36 19.77 -12.14
N ALA A 438 12.25 19.69 -13.45
CA ALA A 438 13.35 19.91 -14.39
C ALA A 438 13.94 21.34 -14.32
N GLY A 439 13.22 22.29 -13.74
CA GLY A 439 13.76 23.62 -13.42
C GLY A 439 14.86 23.59 -12.37
N TRP A 440 14.94 22.54 -11.56
CA TRP A 440 16.00 22.31 -10.57
C TRP A 440 17.16 21.48 -11.14
N GLN A 441 17.14 21.24 -12.43
CA GLN A 441 18.09 20.39 -13.16
C GLN A 441 19.52 20.87 -13.14
N LYS A 442 19.80 22.07 -12.69
CA LYS A 442 21.16 22.60 -12.84
C LYS A 442 22.15 21.95 -11.90
N ASN A 443 21.73 21.51 -10.74
CA ASN A 443 22.48 20.57 -9.90
C ASN A 443 21.59 20.07 -8.74
N ALA A 444 21.91 18.89 -8.20
CA ALA A 444 21.28 18.34 -7.02
C ALA A 444 21.30 19.32 -5.83
N GLY A 445 22.28 20.22 -5.79
CA GLY A 445 22.39 21.26 -4.79
C GLY A 445 21.20 22.21 -4.71
N GLU A 446 20.58 22.57 -5.84
CA GLU A 446 19.39 23.44 -5.81
C GLU A 446 18.20 22.73 -5.16
N PHE A 447 18.01 21.45 -5.44
CA PHE A 447 16.93 20.67 -4.82
C PHE A 447 17.19 20.42 -3.34
N LEU A 448 18.40 20.08 -2.97
CA LEU A 448 18.79 19.93 -1.57
C LEU A 448 18.63 21.24 -0.80
N THR A 449 18.87 22.38 -1.46
CA THR A 449 18.56 23.69 -0.88
C THR A 449 17.08 23.84 -0.56
N VAL A 450 16.18 23.45 -1.49
CA VAL A 450 14.73 23.51 -1.24
C VAL A 450 14.31 22.61 -0.07
N LEU A 451 14.89 21.41 0.05
CA LEU A 451 14.61 20.53 1.19
C LEU A 451 15.11 21.14 2.50
N ASN A 452 16.34 21.63 2.51
CA ASN A 452 16.94 22.25 3.69
C ASN A 452 16.20 23.53 4.11
N ASP A 453 15.85 24.40 3.15
CA ASP A 453 15.08 25.61 3.43
C ASP A 453 13.69 25.27 3.99
N THR A 454 13.05 24.23 3.45
CA THR A 454 11.74 23.78 3.96
C THR A 454 11.87 23.20 5.37
N ARG A 455 12.90 22.37 5.60
CA ARG A 455 13.25 21.86 6.92
C ARG A 455 13.46 22.98 7.92
N ASP A 456 14.31 23.95 7.57
CA ASP A 456 14.67 25.07 8.46
C ASP A 456 13.45 25.96 8.74
N ARG A 457 12.57 26.19 7.77
CA ARG A 457 11.29 26.91 7.96
C ARG A 457 10.36 26.19 8.94
N ILE A 458 10.32 24.85 8.90
CA ILE A 458 9.52 24.06 9.85
C ILE A 458 10.11 24.17 11.25
N PHE A 459 11.40 23.91 11.39
CA PHE A 459 12.04 23.92 12.72
C PHE A 459 12.17 25.33 13.31
N ALA A 460 12.16 26.38 12.48
CA ALA A 460 12.11 27.77 12.96
C ALA A 460 10.83 28.13 13.72
N GLU A 461 9.79 27.30 13.63
CA GLU A 461 8.56 27.49 14.42
C GLU A 461 8.68 26.95 15.86
N PHE A 462 9.74 26.21 16.17
CA PHE A 462 10.03 25.69 17.51
C PHE A 462 11.12 26.50 18.20
N ASN A 463 11.21 26.37 19.53
CA ASN A 463 12.28 26.95 20.33
C ASN A 463 13.39 25.91 20.58
N ASP A 464 14.59 26.40 20.87
CA ASP A 464 15.76 25.61 21.30
C ASP A 464 15.98 24.33 20.48
N VAL A 465 16.02 24.49 19.16
CA VAL A 465 16.16 23.37 18.22
C VAL A 465 17.59 22.84 18.25
N GLU A 466 17.76 21.60 18.71
CA GLU A 466 19.01 20.84 18.63
C GLU A 466 18.88 19.76 17.58
N PHE A 467 19.50 19.95 16.41
CA PHE A 467 19.44 18.97 15.34
C PHE A 467 20.26 17.72 15.67
N LEU A 468 19.63 16.55 15.53
CA LEU A 468 20.24 15.23 15.67
C LEU A 468 20.81 14.70 14.34
N THR A 469 20.37 15.27 13.23
CA THR A 469 20.78 14.88 11.89
C THR A 469 21.38 16.07 11.15
N ALA A 470 22.37 15.80 10.32
CA ALA A 470 22.95 16.79 9.42
C ALA A 470 21.92 17.29 8.38
N ARG A 471 22.23 18.37 7.70
CA ARG A 471 21.49 18.86 6.55
C ARG A 471 21.58 17.87 5.39
N TYR A 472 20.56 17.85 4.55
CA TYR A 472 20.61 17.05 3.31
C TYR A 472 21.78 17.49 2.44
N GLY A 473 22.58 16.53 1.98
CA GLY A 473 23.78 16.78 1.18
C GLY A 473 25.07 17.01 1.97
N GLU A 474 25.00 17.20 3.29
CA GLU A 474 26.18 17.29 4.16
C GLU A 474 26.65 15.93 4.68
N LEU A 475 25.81 14.94 4.56
CA LEU A 475 26.13 13.55 4.87
C LEU A 475 27.07 13.04 3.79
N GLY A 476 28.31 12.64 4.17
CA GLY A 476 29.38 12.25 3.26
C GLY A 476 28.91 11.38 2.08
N ASN A 477 29.73 11.25 1.07
CA ASN A 477 29.42 10.71 -0.27
C ASN A 477 28.71 9.35 -0.32
N ASP A 478 28.65 8.61 0.78
CA ASP A 478 28.02 7.27 0.87
C ASP A 478 26.58 7.27 1.40
N GLN A 479 26.09 8.37 1.95
CA GLN A 479 24.74 8.45 2.48
C GLN A 479 23.78 9.02 1.43
N LYS A 480 23.01 8.13 0.83
CA LYS A 480 21.94 8.51 -0.08
C LYS A 480 20.78 9.09 0.73
N PRO A 481 20.40 10.36 0.49
CA PRO A 481 19.33 11.00 1.26
C PRO A 481 17.94 10.41 0.99
N PHE A 482 17.83 9.44 0.08
CA PHE A 482 16.57 8.84 -0.33
C PHE A 482 16.67 7.32 -0.39
N GLY A 483 15.61 6.66 0.09
CA GLY A 483 15.43 5.23 0.01
C GLY A 483 14.42 4.84 -1.07
N TRP A 484 14.70 3.74 -1.77
CA TRP A 484 13.79 3.05 -2.67
C TRP A 484 13.37 1.73 -2.06
N GLY A 485 12.07 1.40 -2.20
CA GLY A 485 11.53 0.18 -1.62
C GLY A 485 11.46 0.16 -0.09
N THR A 486 11.88 1.22 0.57
CA THR A 486 11.95 1.27 2.04
C THR A 486 10.57 1.34 2.69
N VAL A 487 9.57 1.83 1.96
CA VAL A 487 8.17 1.94 2.43
C VAL A 487 7.24 0.93 1.78
N HIS A 488 7.77 0.03 0.95
CA HIS A 488 7.03 -1.06 0.31
C HIS A 488 5.86 -0.62 -0.57
N HIS A 489 6.00 0.47 -1.30
CA HIS A 489 4.99 1.03 -2.20
C HIS A 489 5.25 0.74 -3.68
N ALA A 490 5.96 -0.35 -3.99
CA ALA A 490 6.17 -0.81 -5.36
C ALA A 490 4.88 -0.83 -6.17
N CYS A 491 4.87 -0.24 -7.36
CA CYS A 491 3.69 -0.13 -8.21
C CYS A 491 4.02 -0.09 -9.70
N GLY A 492 2.99 -0.13 -10.56
CA GLY A 492 3.09 0.15 -11.99
C GLY A 492 3.38 -1.05 -12.89
N THR A 493 3.60 -2.25 -12.35
CA THR A 493 4.02 -3.43 -13.13
C THR A 493 2.93 -4.07 -14.01
N LEU A 494 1.67 -3.71 -13.82
CA LEU A 494 0.50 -4.05 -14.66
C LEU A 494 -0.36 -2.80 -14.90
N ARG A 495 0.29 -1.70 -15.15
CA ARG A 495 -0.27 -0.34 -15.20
C ARG A 495 -1.53 -0.17 -16.04
N MET A 496 -2.39 0.76 -15.60
CA MET A 496 -3.46 1.35 -16.41
C MET A 496 -2.89 2.42 -17.38
N PRO A 497 -3.71 3.02 -18.27
CA PRO A 497 -3.26 4.15 -19.10
C PRO A 497 -2.60 5.23 -18.25
N TRP A 498 -1.47 5.76 -18.72
CA TRP A 498 -0.54 6.54 -17.90
C TRP A 498 0.08 7.71 -18.64
N LYS A 499 0.72 8.62 -17.91
CA LYS A 499 1.54 9.68 -18.48
C LYS A 499 3.00 9.47 -18.12
N ALA A 500 3.88 9.64 -19.08
CA ALA A 500 5.32 9.59 -18.81
C ALA A 500 5.76 10.74 -17.89
N THR A 501 5.10 11.90 -18.08
CA THR A 501 5.42 13.12 -17.34
C THR A 501 4.15 13.97 -17.21
N ARG A 502 4.15 14.95 -16.30
CA ARG A 502 3.11 15.95 -16.21
C ARG A 502 2.95 16.69 -17.54
N GLY A 503 1.71 16.92 -17.96
CA GLY A 503 1.43 17.60 -19.22
C GLY A 503 1.61 16.76 -20.48
N ALA A 504 2.22 15.56 -20.39
CA ALA A 504 2.27 14.64 -21.52
C ALA A 504 0.88 14.08 -21.86
N PRO A 505 0.65 13.68 -23.12
CA PRO A 505 -0.54 12.94 -23.48
C PRO A 505 -0.57 11.59 -22.77
N PHE A 506 -1.78 11.05 -22.56
CA PHE A 506 -1.93 9.71 -22.04
C PHE A 506 -1.38 8.67 -23.01
N ASN A 507 -0.56 7.79 -22.50
CA ASN A 507 -0.16 6.58 -23.19
C ASN A 507 -1.22 5.52 -22.92
N THR A 508 -1.94 5.13 -23.97
CA THR A 508 -2.98 4.09 -23.89
C THR A 508 -2.41 2.67 -23.93
N ARG A 509 -1.12 2.52 -24.22
CA ARG A 509 -0.43 1.23 -24.08
C ARG A 509 -0.28 0.91 -22.61
N SER A 510 -1.16 0.05 -22.12
CA SER A 510 -1.30 -0.36 -20.74
C SER A 510 -1.65 -1.84 -20.67
N VAL A 511 -1.46 -2.46 -19.52
CA VAL A 511 -1.84 -3.88 -19.32
C VAL A 511 -3.33 -4.00 -19.00
N VAL A 512 -3.83 -3.07 -18.20
CA VAL A 512 -5.27 -2.97 -17.89
C VAL A 512 -5.85 -1.68 -18.44
N ASP A 513 -7.16 -1.69 -18.69
CA ASP A 513 -7.91 -0.49 -19.05
C ASP A 513 -8.27 0.36 -17.80
N GLU A 514 -9.08 1.40 -18.00
CA GLU A 514 -9.54 2.29 -16.94
C GLU A 514 -10.44 1.60 -15.90
N ASP A 515 -11.07 0.48 -16.27
CA ASP A 515 -11.90 -0.35 -15.39
C ASP A 515 -11.12 -1.51 -14.76
N LEU A 516 -9.78 -1.47 -14.88
CA LEU A 516 -8.83 -2.46 -14.35
C LEU A 516 -8.96 -3.83 -15.03
N LYS A 517 -9.62 -3.93 -16.18
CA LYS A 517 -9.73 -5.16 -16.94
C LYS A 517 -8.48 -5.35 -17.82
N VAL A 518 -7.94 -6.55 -17.80
CA VAL A 518 -6.80 -6.93 -18.65
C VAL A 518 -7.23 -6.89 -20.12
N HIS A 519 -6.47 -6.18 -20.97
CA HIS A 519 -6.79 -6.05 -22.37
C HIS A 519 -6.91 -7.41 -23.07
N GLY A 520 -7.88 -7.53 -23.99
CA GLY A 520 -8.09 -8.77 -24.74
C GLY A 520 -8.73 -9.92 -23.96
N THR A 521 -9.17 -9.68 -22.71
CA THR A 521 -9.85 -10.68 -21.89
C THR A 521 -11.32 -10.34 -21.65
N ALA A 522 -12.16 -11.34 -21.40
CA ALA A 522 -13.58 -11.16 -21.15
C ALA A 522 -13.88 -10.74 -19.71
N GLY A 523 -13.22 -11.36 -18.72
CA GLY A 523 -13.53 -11.17 -17.30
C GLY A 523 -12.31 -11.27 -16.36
N LEU A 524 -11.10 -10.97 -16.87
CA LEU A 524 -9.91 -10.90 -16.03
C LEU A 524 -9.57 -9.47 -15.67
N TYR A 525 -9.40 -9.21 -14.37
CA TYR A 525 -9.13 -7.91 -13.80
C TYR A 525 -7.88 -7.95 -12.91
N VAL A 526 -7.28 -6.80 -12.66
CA VAL A 526 -6.19 -6.66 -11.68
C VAL A 526 -6.55 -5.56 -10.69
N CYS A 527 -6.39 -5.82 -9.39
CA CYS A 527 -6.66 -4.82 -8.36
C CYS A 527 -5.65 -4.87 -7.22
N ASP A 528 -4.46 -4.42 -7.49
CA ASP A 528 -3.42 -4.13 -6.49
C ASP A 528 -2.57 -2.95 -6.97
N MET A 529 -1.49 -2.66 -6.28
CA MET A 529 -0.65 -1.52 -6.62
C MET A 529 0.03 -1.62 -8.00
N SER A 530 0.06 -2.81 -8.63
CA SER A 530 0.62 -2.98 -9.98
C SER A 530 -0.10 -2.16 -11.04
N VAL A 531 -1.37 -1.82 -10.83
CA VAL A 531 -2.19 -1.05 -11.79
C VAL A 531 -1.94 0.44 -11.75
N LEU A 532 -1.31 0.97 -10.69
CA LEU A 532 -1.15 2.41 -10.51
C LEU A 532 -0.28 3.03 -11.62
N PRO A 533 -0.71 4.16 -12.20
CA PRO A 533 0.00 4.84 -13.28
C PRO A 533 1.10 5.78 -12.80
N VAL A 534 1.26 5.90 -11.50
CA VAL A 534 2.24 6.75 -10.81
C VAL A 534 2.36 6.27 -9.36
N SER A 535 3.51 6.44 -8.75
CA SER A 535 3.60 6.45 -7.29
C SER A 535 3.30 7.86 -6.78
N THR A 536 2.25 8.00 -5.98
CA THR A 536 1.84 9.29 -5.41
C THR A 536 2.79 9.71 -4.27
N ALA A 537 2.88 11.00 -3.98
CA ALA A 537 3.57 11.51 -2.78
C ALA A 537 2.80 11.16 -1.49
N ALA A 538 1.48 11.01 -1.60
CA ALA A 538 0.67 10.38 -0.56
C ALA A 538 0.80 8.86 -0.60
N ASN A 539 0.76 8.21 0.56
CA ASN A 539 0.75 6.74 0.64
C ASN A 539 -0.38 6.16 -0.23
N PRO A 540 -0.12 5.19 -1.11
CA PRO A 540 -1.03 4.82 -2.19
C PRO A 540 -2.24 3.99 -1.76
N VAL A 541 -2.30 3.53 -0.52
CA VAL A 541 -3.34 2.59 -0.04
C VAL A 541 -4.73 3.17 -0.18
N ARG A 542 -4.93 4.48 0.10
CA ARG A 542 -6.25 5.12 -0.06
C ARG A 542 -6.71 5.13 -1.51
N ALA A 543 -5.82 5.41 -2.44
CA ALA A 543 -6.12 5.35 -3.87
C ALA A 543 -6.44 3.91 -4.31
N LEU A 544 -5.65 2.94 -3.85
CA LEU A 544 -5.89 1.53 -4.14
C LEU A 544 -7.25 1.05 -3.61
N ALA A 545 -7.59 1.37 -2.36
CA ALA A 545 -8.90 1.02 -1.80
C ALA A 545 -10.06 1.69 -2.57
N GLY A 546 -9.86 2.94 -3.02
CA GLY A 546 -10.81 3.63 -3.88
C GLY A 546 -10.99 2.94 -5.24
N LEU A 547 -9.90 2.50 -5.87
CA LEU A 547 -9.97 1.70 -7.10
C LEU A 547 -10.65 0.35 -6.88
N ALA A 548 -10.41 -0.30 -5.75
CA ALA A 548 -11.05 -1.57 -5.39
C ALA A 548 -12.56 -1.43 -5.24
N LEU A 549 -13.04 -0.40 -4.55
CA LEU A 549 -14.47 -0.09 -4.42
C LEU A 549 -15.11 0.25 -5.78
N ARG A 550 -14.38 1.00 -6.62
CA ARG A 550 -14.83 1.29 -7.99
C ARG A 550 -14.94 0.02 -8.83
N LEU A 551 -13.95 -0.87 -8.74
CA LEU A 551 -13.97 -2.15 -9.45
C LEU A 551 -15.12 -3.04 -8.96
N SER A 552 -15.31 -3.16 -7.65
CA SER A 552 -16.41 -3.93 -7.08
C SER A 552 -17.77 -3.45 -7.62
N LYS A 553 -18.00 -2.14 -7.66
CA LYS A 553 -19.23 -1.55 -8.24
C LYS A 553 -19.36 -1.84 -9.75
N HIS A 554 -18.26 -1.89 -10.49
CA HIS A 554 -18.23 -2.24 -11.91
C HIS A 554 -18.57 -3.72 -12.14
N LEU A 555 -18.14 -4.59 -11.24
CA LEU A 555 -18.33 -6.04 -11.36
C LEU A 555 -19.73 -6.52 -10.96
N GLY A 556 -20.35 -5.86 -10.02
CA GLY A 556 -21.67 -6.23 -9.45
C GLY A 556 -22.71 -5.22 -9.57
#